data_ff8bb8de2a10a1bb6721636bf85152cf
#
_entry.id   ff8bb8de2a10a1bb6721636bf85152cf
#
_cell.length_a   1.000
_cell.length_b   1.000
_cell.length_c   1.000
_cell.angle_alpha   90.00
_cell.angle_beta   90.00
_cell.angle_gamma   90.00
#
_symmetry.space_group_name_H-M   'P 1'
#
loop_
_entity.id
_entity.type
_entity.pdbx_description
1 polymer ?
#
loop_
_entity_poly.entity_id
_entity_poly.type
_entity_poly.pdbx_seq_one_letter_code
_entity_poly.pdbx_strand_id
1 'polypeptide(L)'
;MTVKLGWLKYILIYIAGFLTSFSGVMDSLVKIPVSYQELKKTYIYDSAFLTGHWSNNAEYLLNSEELGLDFGQPSIVLDMQASEDGSTNGTILSEQLCDAMPLTMVISLEADAPTFRDFFLDRVFYLKQLHSGKMETLGVLKLVREDRKNGTIEFETVGDGTGALPRKIVLAKNLPEYEEDYKKISSYCEQSPMEYWKKYFEEEDKNKKTKVSD
;
A
#
# COMPACT_ATOMS: atom_id res chain seq x y z
N MET A 1 65.66 -35.43 -7.21
CA MET A 1 64.90 -34.13 -7.11
C MET A 1 64.31 -34.04 -5.74
N THR A 2 65.00 -33.44 -4.74
CA THR A 2 64.51 -33.26 -3.39
C THR A 2 63.74 -31.96 -3.32
N VAL A 3 62.45 -32.04 -3.45
CA VAL A 3 61.54 -30.89 -3.19
C VAL A 3 61.77 -30.48 -1.74
N LYS A 4 62.29 -29.27 -1.54
CA LYS A 4 62.57 -28.73 -0.20
C LYS A 4 61.28 -28.71 0.64
N LEU A 5 61.21 -29.61 1.65
CA LEU A 5 60.07 -29.80 2.53
C LEU A 5 59.62 -28.52 3.26
N GLY A 6 60.45 -27.46 3.22
CA GLY A 6 60.15 -26.15 3.75
C GLY A 6 59.01 -25.41 3.04
N TRP A 7 58.89 -25.52 1.74
CA TRP A 7 57.86 -24.81 0.96
C TRP A 7 56.46 -25.42 1.19
N LEU A 8 56.38 -26.72 1.45
CA LEU A 8 55.13 -27.40 1.76
C LEU A 8 54.47 -26.86 3.04
N LYS A 9 55.29 -26.48 4.03
CA LYS A 9 54.79 -25.90 5.30
C LYS A 9 54.11 -24.56 5.05
N TYR A 10 54.66 -23.68 4.22
CA TYR A 10 54.09 -22.41 3.92
C TYR A 10 52.79 -22.50 3.11
N ILE A 11 52.71 -23.50 2.21
CA ILE A 11 51.46 -23.77 1.49
C ILE A 11 50.38 -24.26 2.44
N LEU A 12 50.70 -25.16 3.37
CA LEU A 12 49.75 -25.68 4.36
C LEU A 12 49.26 -24.56 5.30
N ILE A 13 50.14 -23.66 5.74
CA ILE A 13 49.76 -22.52 6.57
C ILE A 13 48.86 -21.55 5.80
N TYR A 14 49.18 -21.30 4.53
CA TYR A 14 48.35 -20.44 3.67
C TYR A 14 46.98 -21.03 3.43
N ILE A 15 46.89 -22.32 3.13
CA ILE A 15 45.61 -23.05 2.96
C ILE A 15 44.81 -23.05 4.27
N ALA A 16 45.45 -23.30 5.41
CA ALA A 16 44.76 -23.24 6.70
C ALA A 16 44.25 -21.86 7.03
N GLY A 17 45.03 -20.81 6.79
CA GLY A 17 44.62 -19.41 6.93
C GLY A 17 43.47 -19.00 6.00
N PHE A 18 43.51 -19.49 4.76
CA PHE A 18 42.45 -19.27 3.80
C PHE A 18 41.15 -19.97 4.22
N LEU A 19 41.22 -21.23 4.67
CA LEU A 19 40.05 -22.00 5.13
C LEU A 19 39.40 -21.39 6.39
N THR A 20 40.21 -20.88 7.34
CA THR A 20 39.67 -20.21 8.54
C THR A 20 39.03 -18.86 8.20
N SER A 21 39.61 -18.09 7.27
CA SER A 21 39.01 -16.87 6.78
C SER A 21 37.74 -17.13 5.99
N PHE A 22 37.71 -18.22 5.21
CA PHE A 22 36.56 -18.61 4.41
C PHE A 22 35.37 -19.06 5.27
N SER A 23 35.61 -19.76 6.40
CA SER A 23 34.52 -20.11 7.33
C SER A 23 33.84 -18.89 7.92
N GLY A 24 34.61 -17.87 8.31
CA GLY A 24 34.06 -16.60 8.79
C GLY A 24 33.26 -15.83 7.73
N VAL A 25 33.72 -15.87 6.47
CA VAL A 25 32.97 -15.30 5.34
C VAL A 25 31.68 -16.08 5.08
N MET A 26 31.70 -17.40 5.12
CA MET A 26 30.50 -18.23 4.95
C MET A 26 29.48 -17.98 6.06
N ASP A 27 29.89 -17.89 7.32
CA ASP A 27 29.02 -17.52 8.43
C ASP A 27 28.41 -16.13 8.25
N SER A 28 29.19 -15.19 7.71
CA SER A 28 28.70 -13.85 7.39
C SER A 28 27.70 -13.88 6.25
N LEU A 29 27.95 -14.65 5.20
CA LEU A 29 27.04 -14.81 4.06
C LEU A 29 25.70 -15.45 4.47
N VAL A 30 25.71 -16.40 5.38
CA VAL A 30 24.47 -17.02 5.91
C VAL A 30 23.67 -16.02 6.74
N LYS A 31 24.31 -15.07 7.42
CA LYS A 31 23.64 -14.03 8.22
C LYS A 31 23.14 -12.86 7.39
N ILE A 32 23.67 -12.63 6.19
CA ILE A 32 23.26 -11.52 5.30
C ILE A 32 21.74 -11.49 5.08
N PRO A 33 21.04 -12.59 4.76
CA PRO A 33 19.59 -12.53 4.54
C PRO A 33 18.83 -12.07 5.79
N VAL A 34 19.23 -12.55 6.97
CA VAL A 34 18.57 -12.17 8.24
C VAL A 34 18.83 -10.70 8.55
N SER A 35 20.08 -10.27 8.49
CA SER A 35 20.46 -8.87 8.72
C SER A 35 19.80 -7.92 7.68
N TYR A 36 19.67 -8.39 6.45
CA TYR A 36 18.98 -7.62 5.40
C TYR A 36 17.49 -7.47 5.69
N GLN A 37 16.81 -8.52 6.17
CA GLN A 37 15.40 -8.44 6.57
C GLN A 37 15.20 -7.52 7.78
N GLU A 38 16.08 -7.59 8.77
CA GLU A 38 16.06 -6.68 9.92
C GLU A 38 16.28 -5.22 9.52
N LEU A 39 17.20 -4.98 8.58
CA LEU A 39 17.49 -3.66 8.04
C LEU A 39 16.29 -3.10 7.27
N LYS A 40 15.62 -3.94 6.48
CA LYS A 40 14.38 -3.57 5.81
C LYS A 40 13.29 -3.19 6.82
N LYS A 41 13.06 -4.00 7.84
CA LYS A 41 12.06 -3.74 8.88
C LYS A 41 12.34 -2.42 9.62
N THR A 42 13.61 -2.09 9.83
CA THR A 42 13.99 -0.89 10.58
C THR A 42 13.88 0.38 9.74
N TYR A 43 14.27 0.32 8.47
CA TYR A 43 14.48 1.52 7.65
C TYR A 43 13.54 1.70 6.47
N ILE A 44 12.92 0.62 5.98
CA ILE A 44 12.04 0.72 4.81
C ILE A 44 10.57 0.62 5.19
N TYR A 45 10.22 -0.31 6.08
CA TYR A 45 8.82 -0.52 6.45
C TYR A 45 8.66 -0.98 7.90
N ASP A 46 7.55 -0.62 8.47
CA ASP A 46 7.09 -1.14 9.75
C ASP A 46 5.72 -1.78 9.54
N SER A 47 5.68 -3.13 9.47
CA SER A 47 4.43 -3.85 9.23
C SER A 47 3.40 -3.62 10.34
N ALA A 48 3.85 -3.46 11.58
CA ALA A 48 2.96 -3.16 12.71
C ALA A 48 2.39 -1.74 12.61
N PHE A 49 3.19 -0.79 12.11
CA PHE A 49 2.73 0.57 11.89
C PHE A 49 1.71 0.64 10.74
N LEU A 50 1.99 0.00 9.61
CA LEU A 50 1.09 0.03 8.45
C LEU A 50 -0.20 -0.75 8.67
N THR A 51 -0.16 -1.85 9.43
CA THR A 51 -1.36 -2.64 9.74
C THR A 51 -2.32 -1.87 10.62
N GLY A 52 -3.59 -1.77 10.21
CA GLY A 52 -4.67 -1.16 10.99
C GLY A 52 -5.63 -0.34 10.14
N HIS A 53 -6.47 0.38 10.84
CA HIS A 53 -7.54 1.19 10.32
C HIS A 53 -7.09 2.64 10.17
N TRP A 54 -7.28 3.21 8.98
CA TRP A 54 -6.83 4.53 8.60
C TRP A 54 -7.98 5.36 8.05
N SER A 55 -8.09 6.61 8.46
CA SER A 55 -9.11 7.55 7.98
C SER A 55 -8.54 8.95 7.88
N ASN A 56 -9.10 9.76 6.96
CA ASN A 56 -8.84 11.19 6.89
C ASN A 56 -9.93 12.01 7.57
N ASN A 57 -10.93 11.38 8.17
CA ASN A 57 -11.98 12.10 8.88
C ASN A 57 -11.43 12.70 10.18
N ALA A 58 -11.36 14.02 10.19
CA ALA A 58 -10.77 14.78 11.29
C ALA A 58 -11.81 15.58 12.07
N GLU A 59 -13.11 15.29 11.88
CA GLU A 59 -14.22 16.12 12.39
C GLU A 59 -14.15 16.36 13.91
N TYR A 60 -13.57 15.43 14.67
CA TYR A 60 -13.48 15.48 16.12
C TYR A 60 -12.06 15.63 16.67
N LEU A 61 -11.05 15.83 15.80
CA LEU A 61 -9.67 15.97 16.24
C LEU A 61 -9.30 17.43 16.49
N LEU A 62 -8.96 17.75 17.73
CA LEU A 62 -8.49 19.09 18.13
C LEU A 62 -7.20 19.53 17.41
N ASN A 63 -6.41 18.58 16.90
CA ASN A 63 -5.10 18.81 16.29
C ASN A 63 -5.07 18.42 14.81
N SER A 64 -6.20 18.44 14.11
CA SER A 64 -6.28 18.00 12.72
C SER A 64 -5.32 18.76 11.80
N GLU A 65 -5.15 20.06 11.99
CA GLU A 65 -4.21 20.87 11.20
C GLU A 65 -2.75 20.45 11.44
N GLU A 66 -2.38 20.13 12.69
CA GLU A 66 -1.02 19.65 13.01
C GLU A 66 -0.74 18.28 12.38
N LEU A 67 -1.77 17.45 12.24
CA LEU A 67 -1.69 16.16 11.57
C LEU A 67 -1.72 16.28 10.04
N GLY A 68 -2.04 17.46 9.51
CA GLY A 68 -2.17 17.72 8.08
C GLY A 68 -3.44 17.16 7.46
N LEU A 69 -4.46 16.87 8.28
CA LEU A 69 -5.77 16.42 7.83
C LEU A 69 -6.58 17.62 7.35
N ASP A 70 -7.19 17.48 6.20
CA ASP A 70 -7.97 18.54 5.53
C ASP A 70 -9.46 18.19 5.55
N PHE A 71 -10.26 18.99 6.25
CA PHE A 71 -11.72 18.83 6.31
C PHE A 71 -12.44 19.03 4.97
N GLY A 72 -11.78 19.64 3.99
CA GLY A 72 -12.34 19.85 2.66
C GLY A 72 -12.22 18.66 1.73
N GLN A 73 -11.49 17.62 2.16
CA GLN A 73 -11.33 16.41 1.35
C GLN A 73 -12.47 15.42 1.59
N PRO A 74 -12.78 14.59 0.55
CA PRO A 74 -13.74 13.51 0.73
C PRO A 74 -13.27 12.52 1.79
N SER A 75 -14.20 11.98 2.56
CA SER A 75 -13.89 10.93 3.53
C SER A 75 -13.35 9.68 2.82
N ILE A 76 -12.17 9.28 3.24
CA ILE A 76 -11.49 8.08 2.76
C ILE A 76 -11.20 7.20 3.97
N VAL A 77 -11.62 5.96 3.92
CA VAL A 77 -11.28 4.94 4.91
C VAL A 77 -10.47 3.83 4.26
N LEU A 78 -9.48 3.35 4.98
CA LEU A 78 -8.55 2.35 4.50
C LEU A 78 -8.28 1.34 5.62
N ASP A 79 -8.50 0.07 5.32
CA ASP A 79 -8.08 -1.04 6.17
C ASP A 79 -6.86 -1.70 5.54
N MET A 80 -5.74 -1.72 6.23
CA MET A 80 -4.47 -2.27 5.74
C MET A 80 -3.95 -3.39 6.62
N GLN A 81 -3.40 -4.41 5.96
CA GLN A 81 -2.67 -5.49 6.59
C GLN A 81 -1.31 -5.65 5.91
N ALA A 82 -0.26 -5.43 6.67
CA ALA A 82 1.11 -5.62 6.21
C ALA A 82 1.66 -6.96 6.73
N SER A 83 2.20 -7.75 5.82
CA SER A 83 2.84 -9.03 6.11
C SER A 83 4.25 -8.84 6.67
N GLU A 84 4.85 -9.90 7.22
CA GLU A 84 6.21 -9.86 7.76
C GLU A 84 7.29 -9.54 6.72
N ASP A 85 7.06 -9.91 5.46
CA ASP A 85 7.96 -9.58 4.34
C ASP A 85 7.83 -8.12 3.88
N GLY A 86 6.82 -7.42 4.41
CA GLY A 86 6.50 -6.04 4.09
C GLY A 86 5.53 -5.87 2.94
N SER A 87 5.06 -6.96 2.29
CA SER A 87 3.93 -6.83 1.37
C SER A 87 2.71 -6.30 2.11
N THR A 88 1.88 -5.52 1.44
CA THR A 88 0.73 -4.89 2.08
C THR A 88 -0.49 -5.10 1.22
N ASN A 89 -1.58 -5.53 1.85
CA ASN A 89 -2.90 -5.64 1.25
C ASN A 89 -3.88 -4.80 2.06
N GLY A 90 -4.87 -4.24 1.40
CA GLY A 90 -5.88 -3.44 2.09
C GLY A 90 -7.11 -3.23 1.25
N THR A 91 -8.10 -2.61 1.84
CA THR A 91 -9.33 -2.17 1.18
C THR A 91 -9.48 -0.68 1.40
N ILE A 92 -9.68 0.06 0.32
CA ILE A 92 -9.93 1.50 0.35
C ILE A 92 -11.38 1.77 -0.06
N LEU A 93 -12.05 2.63 0.69
CA LEU A 93 -13.42 3.06 0.43
C LEU A 93 -13.51 4.59 0.50
N SER A 94 -14.30 5.15 -0.41
CA SER A 94 -14.68 6.56 -0.44
C SER A 94 -15.97 6.67 -1.25
N GLU A 95 -16.88 7.58 -0.86
CA GLU A 95 -18.11 7.83 -1.62
C GLU A 95 -17.79 8.18 -3.08
N GLN A 96 -16.77 9.00 -3.32
CA GLN A 96 -16.35 9.38 -4.68
C GLN A 96 -15.82 8.23 -5.53
N LEU A 97 -15.09 7.29 -4.89
CA LEU A 97 -14.65 6.07 -5.58
C LEU A 97 -15.84 5.18 -5.97
N CYS A 98 -16.83 5.07 -5.09
CA CYS A 98 -18.04 4.30 -5.38
C CYS A 98 -18.91 4.95 -6.46
N ASP A 99 -18.97 6.27 -6.50
CA ASP A 99 -19.66 7.02 -7.58
C ASP A 99 -18.95 6.86 -8.91
N ALA A 100 -17.64 6.92 -8.93
CA ALA A 100 -16.84 6.75 -10.14
C ALA A 100 -16.90 5.33 -10.68
N MET A 101 -17.09 4.33 -9.78
CA MET A 101 -17.11 2.91 -10.11
C MET A 101 -18.26 2.18 -9.44
N PRO A 102 -19.51 2.50 -9.77
CA PRO A 102 -20.70 2.03 -9.05
C PRO A 102 -20.91 0.51 -9.13
N LEU A 103 -20.29 -0.17 -10.09
CA LEU A 103 -20.41 -1.62 -10.25
C LEU A 103 -19.24 -2.39 -9.60
N THR A 104 -18.31 -1.70 -8.94
CA THR A 104 -17.17 -2.31 -8.28
C THR A 104 -17.50 -2.54 -6.81
N MET A 105 -17.49 -3.79 -6.37
CA MET A 105 -17.82 -4.11 -4.97
C MET A 105 -16.70 -3.79 -3.99
N VAL A 106 -15.44 -3.99 -4.40
CA VAL A 106 -14.27 -3.81 -3.53
C VAL A 106 -13.10 -3.30 -4.34
N ILE A 107 -12.47 -2.25 -3.83
CA ILE A 107 -11.21 -1.74 -4.37
C ILE A 107 -10.11 -2.13 -3.40
N SER A 108 -9.20 -2.97 -3.87
CA SER A 108 -8.03 -3.38 -3.09
C SER A 108 -6.88 -2.39 -3.26
N LEU A 109 -6.14 -2.20 -2.19
CA LEU A 109 -4.87 -1.50 -2.16
C LEU A 109 -3.78 -2.54 -1.93
N GLU A 110 -2.83 -2.64 -2.85
CA GLU A 110 -1.77 -3.65 -2.78
C GLU A 110 -0.40 -3.01 -2.98
N ALA A 111 0.57 -3.45 -2.18
CA ALA A 111 1.97 -3.14 -2.39
C ALA A 111 2.81 -4.40 -2.25
N ASP A 112 3.73 -4.60 -3.17
CA ASP A 112 4.69 -5.69 -3.12
C ASP A 112 5.64 -5.56 -1.92
N ALA A 113 6.28 -6.66 -1.55
CA ALA A 113 7.34 -6.66 -0.56
C ALA A 113 8.45 -5.68 -0.98
N PRO A 114 8.90 -4.78 -0.07
CA PRO A 114 9.89 -3.79 -0.41
C PRO A 114 11.22 -4.43 -0.82
N THR A 115 11.82 -3.87 -1.85
CA THR A 115 13.10 -4.27 -2.41
C THR A 115 14.21 -3.31 -1.97
N PHE A 116 15.46 -3.59 -2.33
CA PHE A 116 16.59 -2.67 -2.09
C PHE A 116 16.38 -1.30 -2.75
N ARG A 117 15.61 -1.23 -3.81
CA ARG A 117 15.27 0.02 -4.51
C ARG A 117 14.46 0.96 -3.63
N ASP A 118 13.61 0.42 -2.75
CA ASP A 118 12.72 1.19 -1.89
C ASP A 118 13.44 1.88 -0.71
N PHE A 119 14.77 1.68 -0.58
CA PHE A 119 15.61 2.55 0.26
C PHE A 119 15.82 3.95 -0.32
N PHE A 120 15.66 4.09 -1.63
CA PHE A 120 15.98 5.33 -2.35
C PHE A 120 14.76 5.96 -3.02
N LEU A 121 13.69 5.20 -3.17
CA LEU A 121 12.47 5.62 -3.83
C LEU A 121 11.28 5.39 -2.92
N ASP A 122 10.30 6.27 -3.02
CA ASP A 122 9.07 6.14 -2.26
C ASP A 122 8.31 4.88 -2.68
N ARG A 123 7.70 4.24 -1.70
CA ARG A 123 6.96 3.00 -1.86
C ARG A 123 5.68 3.23 -2.65
N VAL A 124 5.38 2.32 -3.56
CA VAL A 124 4.22 2.40 -4.45
C VAL A 124 3.16 1.40 -4.03
N PHE A 125 1.93 1.85 -4.03
CA PHE A 125 0.72 1.07 -3.78
C PHE A 125 -0.17 1.13 -5.01
N TYR A 126 -0.72 -0.02 -5.39
CA TYR A 126 -1.60 -0.16 -6.54
C TYR A 126 -3.04 -0.30 -6.07
N LEU A 127 -3.91 0.54 -6.61
CA LEU A 127 -5.35 0.38 -6.47
C LEU A 127 -5.82 -0.60 -7.54
N LYS A 128 -6.46 -1.67 -7.13
CA LYS A 128 -6.92 -2.72 -8.04
C LYS A 128 -8.39 -3.04 -7.84
N GLN A 129 -9.03 -3.41 -8.92
CA GLN A 129 -10.38 -3.96 -8.92
C GLN A 129 -10.43 -5.30 -9.63
N LEU A 130 -11.41 -6.11 -9.26
CA LEU A 130 -11.76 -7.31 -10.00
C LEU A 130 -12.80 -6.96 -11.06
N HIS A 131 -12.41 -6.91 -12.32
CA HIS A 131 -13.29 -6.67 -13.44
C HIS A 131 -13.30 -7.89 -14.39
N SER A 132 -14.50 -8.47 -14.62
CA SER A 132 -14.64 -9.64 -15.51
C SER A 132 -13.66 -10.79 -15.21
N GLY A 133 -13.39 -11.05 -13.93
CA GLY A 133 -12.48 -12.11 -13.48
C GLY A 133 -10.98 -11.79 -13.62
N LYS A 134 -10.63 -10.55 -13.94
CA LYS A 134 -9.24 -10.07 -14.03
C LYS A 134 -9.02 -8.93 -13.07
N MET A 135 -7.83 -8.92 -12.45
CA MET A 135 -7.40 -7.77 -11.64
C MET A 135 -6.89 -6.67 -12.57
N GLU A 136 -7.51 -5.51 -12.47
CA GLU A 136 -7.14 -4.30 -13.22
C GLU A 136 -6.64 -3.24 -12.26
N THR A 137 -5.57 -2.56 -12.64
CA THR A 137 -5.03 -1.42 -11.87
C THR A 137 -5.80 -0.16 -12.24
N LEU A 138 -6.44 0.44 -11.25
CA LEU A 138 -7.21 1.68 -11.37
C LEU A 138 -6.35 2.91 -11.15
N GLY A 139 -5.40 2.81 -10.23
CA GLY A 139 -4.60 3.95 -9.83
C GLY A 139 -3.34 3.52 -9.10
N VAL A 140 -2.50 4.49 -8.85
CA VAL A 140 -1.21 4.32 -8.18
C VAL A 140 -1.06 5.40 -7.12
N LEU A 141 -0.84 4.97 -5.89
CA LEU A 141 -0.53 5.82 -4.75
C LEU A 141 0.93 5.64 -4.37
N LYS A 142 1.60 6.73 -4.08
CA LYS A 142 2.98 6.77 -3.63
C LYS A 142 3.00 7.17 -2.17
N LEU A 143 3.56 6.34 -1.31
CA LEU A 143 3.73 6.65 0.11
C LEU A 143 4.90 7.63 0.25
N VAL A 144 4.59 8.90 0.54
CA VAL A 144 5.56 9.98 0.60
C VAL A 144 6.09 10.16 2.01
N ARG A 145 5.24 9.90 3.01
CA ARG A 145 5.59 10.15 4.40
C ARG A 145 4.92 9.15 5.34
N GLU A 146 5.69 8.66 6.31
CA GLU A 146 5.22 7.96 7.50
C GLU A 146 5.59 8.79 8.73
N ASP A 147 4.60 9.26 9.47
CA ASP A 147 4.82 9.89 10.76
C ASP A 147 4.39 8.95 11.87
N ARG A 148 5.31 8.11 12.29
CA ARG A 148 5.07 7.09 13.32
C ARG A 148 4.76 7.67 14.69
N LYS A 149 5.23 8.89 14.96
CA LYS A 149 5.00 9.59 16.23
C LYS A 149 3.55 10.04 16.34
N ASN A 150 3.02 10.57 15.26
CA ASN A 150 1.66 11.11 15.21
C ASN A 150 0.65 10.08 14.65
N GLY A 151 1.11 8.91 14.22
CA GLY A 151 0.24 7.88 13.67
C GLY A 151 -0.38 8.27 12.33
N THR A 152 0.35 9.00 11.47
CA THR A 152 -0.18 9.43 10.16
C THR A 152 0.67 8.92 9.01
N ILE A 153 0.01 8.73 7.86
CA ILE A 153 0.63 8.42 6.57
C ILE A 153 0.15 9.43 5.53
N GLU A 154 1.02 9.71 4.58
CA GLU A 154 0.73 10.61 3.47
C GLU A 154 0.98 9.89 2.14
N PHE A 155 -0.06 9.83 1.32
CA PHE A 155 0.03 9.35 -0.05
C PHE A 155 -0.05 10.49 -1.06
N GLU A 156 0.68 10.37 -2.14
CA GLU A 156 0.51 11.17 -3.36
C GLU A 156 -0.12 10.28 -4.45
N THR A 157 -1.21 10.73 -5.06
CA THR A 157 -1.83 10.06 -6.19
C THR A 157 -1.01 10.35 -7.44
N VAL A 158 -0.31 9.34 -7.95
CA VAL A 158 0.56 9.44 -9.13
C VAL A 158 -0.23 9.19 -10.42
N GLY A 159 -1.18 8.28 -10.36
CA GLY A 159 -2.08 7.97 -11.47
C GLY A 159 -3.42 7.51 -10.91
N ASP A 160 -4.48 8.18 -11.30
CA ASP A 160 -5.85 7.84 -10.94
C ASP A 160 -6.69 7.79 -12.21
N GLY A 161 -7.00 6.57 -12.65
CA GLY A 161 -7.86 6.32 -13.81
C GLY A 161 -9.32 6.68 -13.57
N THR A 162 -9.70 6.93 -12.31
CA THR A 162 -11.08 7.24 -11.92
C THR A 162 -11.32 8.76 -11.79
N GLY A 163 -10.28 9.54 -11.51
CA GLY A 163 -10.39 10.97 -11.16
C GLY A 163 -11.08 11.22 -9.80
N ALA A 164 -11.27 10.17 -9.00
CA ALA A 164 -12.03 10.22 -7.74
C ALA A 164 -11.15 10.50 -6.52
N LEU A 165 -9.84 10.31 -6.63
CA LEU A 165 -8.93 10.49 -5.52
C LEU A 165 -8.28 11.87 -5.53
N PRO A 166 -8.14 12.54 -4.38
CA PRO A 166 -7.38 13.77 -4.29
C PRO A 166 -5.89 13.51 -4.55
N ARG A 167 -5.17 14.52 -5.02
CA ARG A 167 -3.75 14.40 -5.34
C ARG A 167 -2.91 14.05 -4.12
N LYS A 168 -3.29 14.56 -2.95
CA LYS A 168 -2.63 14.30 -1.67
C LYS A 168 -3.67 13.72 -0.71
N ILE A 169 -3.34 12.61 -0.08
CA ILE A 169 -4.18 11.91 0.88
C ILE A 169 -3.39 11.76 2.17
N VAL A 170 -3.86 12.38 3.24
CA VAL A 170 -3.29 12.19 4.59
C VAL A 170 -4.29 11.40 5.41
N LEU A 171 -3.83 10.31 6.01
CA LEU A 171 -4.64 9.42 6.82
C LEU A 171 -4.04 9.30 8.22
N ALA A 172 -4.90 9.26 9.22
CA ALA A 172 -4.52 9.00 10.59
C ALA A 172 -5.00 7.61 11.02
N LYS A 173 -4.21 6.98 11.89
CA LYS A 173 -4.42 5.60 12.33
C LYS A 173 -5.38 5.52 13.50
N ASN A 174 -6.30 4.54 13.44
CA ASN A 174 -7.19 4.17 14.55
C ASN A 174 -7.97 5.35 15.14
N LEU A 175 -8.51 6.20 14.28
CA LEU A 175 -9.41 7.26 14.74
C LEU A 175 -10.67 6.65 15.40
N PRO A 176 -11.21 7.24 16.47
CA PRO A 176 -12.36 6.71 17.20
C PRO A 176 -13.60 6.50 16.32
N GLU A 177 -13.79 7.37 15.32
CA GLU A 177 -14.95 7.38 14.43
C GLU A 177 -14.81 6.44 13.23
N TYR A 178 -13.67 5.77 13.08
CA TYR A 178 -13.39 4.91 11.93
C TYR A 178 -14.51 3.90 11.63
N GLU A 179 -14.99 3.22 12.65
CA GLU A 179 -16.04 2.19 12.50
C GLU A 179 -17.36 2.76 12.00
N GLU A 180 -17.71 3.97 12.43
CA GLU A 180 -18.91 4.67 12.01
C GLU A 180 -18.78 5.14 10.56
N ASP A 181 -17.66 5.77 10.23
CA ASP A 181 -17.33 6.19 8.87
C ASP A 181 -17.29 5.02 7.90
N TYR A 182 -16.63 3.94 8.29
CA TYR A 182 -16.56 2.73 7.47
C TYR A 182 -17.96 2.17 7.15
N LYS A 183 -18.82 2.07 8.17
CA LYS A 183 -20.20 1.61 7.96
C LYS A 183 -21.01 2.54 7.07
N LYS A 184 -20.87 3.86 7.28
CA LYS A 184 -21.56 4.87 6.47
C LYS A 184 -21.14 4.77 5.01
N ILE A 185 -19.84 4.79 4.73
CA ILE A 185 -19.32 4.73 3.36
C ILE A 185 -19.61 3.37 2.73
N SER A 186 -19.47 2.26 3.44
CA SER A 186 -19.80 0.92 2.95
C SER A 186 -21.27 0.83 2.55
N SER A 187 -22.18 1.32 3.40
CA SER A 187 -23.61 1.35 3.09
C SER A 187 -23.92 2.21 1.86
N TYR A 188 -23.25 3.33 1.70
CA TYR A 188 -23.35 4.17 0.50
C TYR A 188 -22.90 3.41 -0.74
N CYS A 189 -21.74 2.78 -0.68
CA CYS A 189 -21.18 2.01 -1.79
C CYS A 189 -22.05 0.80 -2.18
N GLU A 190 -22.74 0.17 -1.23
CA GLU A 190 -23.68 -0.93 -1.49
C GLU A 190 -24.93 -0.45 -2.26
N GLN A 191 -25.32 0.82 -2.08
CA GLN A 191 -26.49 1.41 -2.77
C GLN A 191 -26.14 1.96 -4.15
N SER A 192 -24.90 2.34 -4.38
CA SER A 192 -24.42 2.95 -5.63
C SER A 192 -24.77 2.12 -6.89
N PRO A 193 -24.66 0.78 -6.93
CA PRO A 193 -25.07 -0.01 -8.08
C PRO A 193 -26.55 0.11 -8.40
N MET A 194 -27.42 0.14 -7.40
CA MET A 194 -28.87 0.28 -7.60
C MET A 194 -29.24 1.63 -8.20
N GLU A 195 -28.61 2.71 -7.70
CA GLU A 195 -28.82 4.04 -8.23
C GLU A 195 -28.30 4.19 -9.66
N TYR A 196 -27.17 3.58 -9.96
CA TYR A 196 -26.62 3.54 -11.33
C TYR A 196 -27.59 2.87 -12.29
N TRP A 197 -28.11 1.66 -11.97
CA TRP A 197 -29.03 0.95 -12.83
C TRP A 197 -30.36 1.68 -12.98
N LYS A 198 -30.86 2.30 -11.91
CA LYS A 198 -32.08 3.13 -11.98
C LYS A 198 -31.91 4.29 -12.97
N LYS A 199 -30.83 5.04 -12.88
CA LYS A 199 -30.53 6.14 -13.81
C LYS A 199 -30.38 5.64 -15.25
N TYR A 200 -29.70 4.53 -15.45
CA TYR A 200 -29.52 3.92 -16.77
C TYR A 200 -30.84 3.57 -17.43
N PHE A 201 -31.75 2.91 -16.72
CA PHE A 201 -33.06 2.56 -17.28
C PHE A 201 -33.97 3.76 -17.51
N GLU A 202 -33.92 4.76 -16.65
CA GLU A 202 -34.64 6.03 -16.86
C GLU A 202 -34.19 6.76 -18.13
N GLU A 203 -32.90 6.78 -18.41
CA GLU A 203 -32.34 7.37 -19.63
C GLU A 203 -32.70 6.56 -20.88
N GLU A 204 -32.66 5.25 -20.81
CA GLU A 204 -33.07 4.39 -21.91
C GLU A 204 -34.55 4.58 -22.28
N ASP A 205 -35.43 4.71 -21.28
CA ASP A 205 -36.84 4.96 -21.49
C ASP A 205 -37.11 6.34 -22.08
N LYS A 206 -36.35 7.37 -21.68
CA LYS A 206 -36.43 8.70 -22.30
C LYS A 206 -36.01 8.67 -23.77
N ASN A 207 -34.93 8.00 -24.09
CA ASN A 207 -34.42 7.87 -25.45
C ASN A 207 -35.35 7.06 -26.35
N LYS A 208 -36.06 6.05 -25.83
CA LYS A 208 -37.08 5.31 -26.57
C LYS A 208 -38.30 6.18 -26.90
N LYS A 209 -38.75 7.02 -25.96
CA LYS A 209 -39.89 7.92 -26.15
C LYS A 209 -39.59 9.00 -27.20
N THR A 210 -38.38 9.52 -27.24
CA THR A 210 -37.96 10.55 -28.22
C THR A 210 -37.91 9.97 -29.64
N LYS A 211 -37.47 8.71 -29.81
CA LYS A 211 -37.40 8.05 -31.13
C LYS A 211 -38.74 7.63 -31.70
N VAL A 212 -39.81 7.58 -30.90
CA VAL A 212 -41.19 7.21 -31.35
C VAL A 212 -41.99 8.44 -31.73
N SER A 213 -41.51 9.66 -31.43
CA SER A 213 -42.19 10.97 -31.73
C SER A 213 -41.68 11.63 -33.01
N ASP A 214 -40.68 11.09 -33.68
CA ASP A 214 -40.21 11.46 -35.01
C ASP A 214 -40.70 10.46 -36.07
#